data_c7513b18a111d34ee9a324308881a95d
#
_entry.id   c7513b18a111d34ee9a324308881a95d
#
_cell.length_a   1.000
_cell.length_b   1.000
_cell.length_c   1.000
_cell.angle_alpha   90.00
_cell.angle_beta   90.00
_cell.angle_gamma   90.00
#
_symmetry.space_group_name_H-M   'P 1'
#
loop_
_entity.id
_entity.type
_entity.pdbx_description
1 polymer ?
#
loop_
_entity_poly.entity_id
_entity_poly.type
_entity_poly.pdbx_seq_one_letter_code
_entity_poly.pdbx_strand_id
1 'polypeptide(L)'
;MAARDRLMPRSLAACALLLHRCPYQEKIGWSPASAHRQLCIAGRPPSWASTLLVRNLRGEGWEEEEEAECAGSCSDARSGVGKVGLGKIRIGLWEDTFPFRVDEVWRAASRSSHRSLLGSSAAVAYGGAAWEKEVRRSAAPRRDGGLSVLVTGAAGFVGAHCSLALRARGDGVVGLDNFNSYYDPSLKRARQRLLASRGVAVLDADINDAALLERLFDAARFTHVLHLAAQAGVRYAMRAPQTYVASNVAGLVSVFEVAAKHADPQPAIVWASSSSVYGLNTDAPFSEEHRTDRPASLYAATKKAGEAIAHAYNHIYGLSITGLRFFTVYGPWGRPDMAYFSFARSIVAGEPITLFRTADGADARRDFTYIDDVVKGCLGALDTAGESTGTKSGKKRGPAPLRVYNLGNTSPVPVTRMVAILEKLLGRKANKRVVTMPSNGDVPFTHANVSHAARDFGYRPATPLDAGLRRFVDWFVHYYKLDTAKIAKGKRKSMAMSAAS
;
A
#
# COMPACT_ATOMS: atom_id res chain seq x y z
N MET A 1 28.44 41.06 58.78
CA MET A 1 27.51 41.48 57.75
C MET A 1 27.20 40.25 56.94
N ALA A 2 25.99 39.71 57.02
CA ALA A 2 25.59 38.36 56.59
C ALA A 2 25.09 38.37 55.15
N ALA A 3 25.65 37.53 54.34
CA ALA A 3 25.11 37.17 53.00
C ALA A 3 24.10 36.03 53.16
N ARG A 4 22.87 36.25 52.67
CA ARG A 4 21.81 35.22 52.61
C ARG A 4 21.94 34.45 51.32
N ASP A 5 22.39 33.21 51.41
CA ASP A 5 22.23 32.17 50.36
C ASP A 5 20.75 31.76 50.28
N ARG A 6 20.10 32.02 49.13
CA ARG A 6 18.80 31.46 48.81
C ARG A 6 19.01 30.17 47.98
N LEU A 7 18.71 29.06 48.61
CA LEU A 7 18.65 27.74 48.00
C LEU A 7 17.65 27.72 46.82
N MET A 8 18.12 27.36 45.64
CA MET A 8 17.27 27.05 44.49
C MET A 8 16.48 25.74 44.72
N PRO A 9 15.23 25.63 44.26
CA PRO A 9 14.45 24.41 44.38
C PRO A 9 15.09 23.28 43.56
N ARG A 10 15.20 22.09 44.13
CA ARG A 10 15.81 20.86 43.55
C ARG A 10 15.21 20.43 42.20
N SER A 11 14.05 20.93 41.80
CA SER A 11 13.38 20.61 40.52
C SER A 11 14.00 21.27 39.27
N LEU A 12 14.72 22.39 39.45
CA LEU A 12 15.39 23.08 38.34
C LEU A 12 16.76 22.48 37.99
N ALA A 13 17.42 21.85 38.95
CA ALA A 13 18.70 21.17 38.72
C ALA A 13 18.58 19.89 37.87
N ALA A 14 17.44 19.19 37.93
CA ALA A 14 17.19 17.97 37.13
C ALA A 14 16.93 18.27 35.63
N CYS A 15 16.35 19.43 35.32
CA CYS A 15 16.16 19.82 33.91
C CYS A 15 17.47 20.27 33.24
N ALA A 16 18.38 20.88 33.98
CA ALA A 16 19.68 21.32 33.44
C ALA A 16 20.62 20.15 33.11
N LEU A 17 20.53 19.04 33.85
CA LEU A 17 21.34 17.84 33.63
C LEU A 17 20.88 16.97 32.44
N LEU A 18 19.61 17.06 32.03
CA LEU A 18 19.10 16.32 30.85
C LEU A 18 19.44 17.01 29.52
N LEU A 19 19.73 18.29 29.50
CA LEU A 19 20.11 19.06 28.32
C LEU A 19 21.60 18.94 27.95
N HIS A 20 22.46 18.45 28.87
CA HIS A 20 23.90 18.31 28.63
C HIS A 20 24.31 16.99 27.95
N ARG A 21 23.39 16.08 27.61
CA ARG A 21 23.70 14.79 26.98
C ARG A 21 23.16 14.63 25.54
N CYS A 22 22.89 15.72 24.85
CA CYS A 22 22.45 15.64 23.44
C CYS A 22 23.65 15.87 22.50
N PRO A 23 24.03 14.92 21.62
CA PRO A 23 25.23 15.02 20.78
C PRO A 23 25.09 15.95 19.56
N TYR A 24 24.12 16.85 19.52
CA TYR A 24 23.83 17.73 18.39
C TYR A 24 24.07 19.23 18.65
N GLN A 25 24.89 19.60 19.64
CA GLN A 25 25.10 21.00 19.99
C GLN A 25 26.00 21.83 19.07
N GLU A 26 26.70 21.22 18.13
CA GLU A 26 27.71 21.96 17.34
C GLU A 26 27.20 22.60 16.03
N LYS A 27 25.92 22.48 15.70
CA LYS A 27 25.40 22.97 14.39
C LYS A 27 24.36 24.08 14.44
N ILE A 28 23.93 24.49 15.61
CA ILE A 28 22.97 25.62 15.75
C ILE A 28 23.53 26.53 16.80
N GLY A 29 24.07 27.70 16.40
CA GLY A 29 24.72 28.69 17.28
C GLY A 29 23.81 29.28 18.35
N TRP A 30 23.40 28.52 19.34
CA TRP A 30 22.61 28.89 20.49
C TRP A 30 23.49 29.02 21.74
N SER A 31 23.52 30.20 22.33
CA SER A 31 24.18 30.43 23.61
C SER A 31 23.19 30.25 24.77
N PRO A 32 23.62 29.77 25.95
CA PRO A 32 22.75 29.55 27.11
C PRO A 32 22.06 30.82 27.66
N ALA A 33 22.53 31.99 27.28
CA ALA A 33 21.98 33.27 27.73
C ALA A 33 20.65 33.65 27.03
N SER A 34 20.34 33.09 25.87
CA SER A 34 19.08 33.37 25.15
C SER A 34 17.89 32.54 25.65
N ALA A 35 18.12 31.37 26.22
CA ALA A 35 17.07 30.53 26.78
C ALA A 35 16.48 31.08 28.08
N HIS A 36 17.30 31.81 28.84
CA HIS A 36 16.88 32.37 30.13
C HIS A 36 15.91 33.59 30.00
N ARG A 37 15.92 34.30 28.88
CA ARG A 37 15.02 35.45 28.66
C ARG A 37 13.63 35.08 28.16
N GLN A 38 13.46 33.94 27.49
CA GLN A 38 12.15 33.50 27.00
C GLN A 38 11.31 32.77 28.06
N LEU A 39 11.93 32.15 29.05
CA LEU A 39 11.24 31.47 30.15
C LEU A 39 10.65 32.43 31.23
N CYS A 40 11.11 33.66 31.27
CA CYS A 40 10.61 34.66 32.23
C CYS A 40 9.40 35.48 31.74
N ILE A 41 8.98 35.34 30.48
CA ILE A 41 7.85 36.11 29.88
C ILE A 41 6.55 35.31 29.85
N ALA A 42 6.59 33.98 29.96
CA ALA A 42 5.39 33.14 30.00
C ALA A 42 4.98 32.79 31.42
N GLY A 43 4.21 33.65 32.01
CA GLY A 43 3.59 33.43 33.33
C GLY A 43 2.52 32.33 33.25
N ARG A 44 2.77 31.19 33.89
CA ARG A 44 2.00 29.98 34.18
C ARG A 44 2.22 28.81 33.21
N PRO A 45 2.58 27.62 33.72
CA PRO A 45 2.66 26.38 32.97
C PRO A 45 1.24 25.82 32.66
N PRO A 46 1.05 25.13 31.54
CA PRO A 46 -0.24 24.56 31.17
C PRO A 46 -0.66 23.42 32.11
N SER A 47 -1.96 23.29 32.34
CA SER A 47 -2.61 22.46 33.37
C SER A 47 -2.31 20.94 33.34
N TRP A 48 -1.73 20.42 32.26
CA TRP A 48 -1.35 19.00 32.14
C TRP A 48 -0.02 18.66 32.85
N ALA A 49 0.84 19.64 33.08
CA ALA A 49 2.11 19.41 33.76
C ALA A 49 1.94 19.12 35.26
N SER A 50 0.83 19.59 35.86
CA SER A 50 0.53 19.38 37.29
C SER A 50 0.02 17.97 37.59
N THR A 51 -0.59 17.30 36.64
CA THR A 51 -1.18 15.95 36.83
C THR A 51 -0.13 14.84 36.75
N LEU A 52 0.96 15.04 36.04
CA LEU A 52 2.04 14.05 35.93
C LEU A 52 2.99 14.01 37.12
N LEU A 53 3.11 15.13 37.86
CA LEU A 53 4.02 15.20 39.03
C LEU A 53 3.41 14.61 40.30
N VAL A 54 2.08 14.55 40.41
CA VAL A 54 1.40 14.03 41.61
C VAL A 54 1.24 12.50 41.60
N ARG A 55 1.28 11.84 40.42
CA ARG A 55 1.15 10.39 40.31
C ARG A 55 2.42 9.56 40.59
N ASN A 56 3.60 10.21 40.54
CA ASN A 56 4.86 9.49 40.74
C ASN A 56 5.35 9.48 42.22
N LEU A 57 4.57 10.02 43.16
CA LEU A 57 4.96 10.08 44.58
C LEU A 57 4.11 9.24 45.51
N ARG A 58 3.14 8.47 45.00
CA ARG A 58 2.42 7.50 45.81
C ARG A 58 2.53 6.13 45.13
N GLY A 59 3.39 5.29 45.66
CA GLY A 59 3.49 3.88 45.35
C GLY A 59 2.33 3.12 45.99
N GLU A 60 1.23 2.99 45.26
CA GLU A 60 0.12 2.12 45.67
C GLU A 60 -0.18 1.14 44.54
N GLY A 61 -0.30 -0.12 44.93
CA GLY A 61 -0.51 -1.26 44.04
C GLY A 61 -1.92 -1.31 43.46
N TRP A 62 -2.03 -2.04 42.39
CA TRP A 62 -3.28 -2.32 41.71
C TRP A 62 -3.95 -3.53 42.37
N GLU A 63 -5.16 -3.33 42.92
CA GLU A 63 -6.14 -4.39 43.16
C GLU A 63 -7.26 -4.23 42.14
N GLU A 64 -7.66 -5.38 41.58
CA GLU A 64 -8.79 -5.53 40.67
C GLU A 64 -10.10 -5.41 41.45
N GLU A 65 -11.05 -4.63 40.98
CA GLU A 65 -12.44 -4.71 41.44
C GLU A 65 -13.36 -5.06 40.28
N GLU A 66 -14.21 -6.04 40.61
CA GLU A 66 -15.20 -6.74 39.80
C GLU A 66 -16.43 -5.89 39.44
N GLU A 67 -17.13 -6.38 38.44
CA GLU A 67 -18.39 -5.91 37.88
C GLU A 67 -19.51 -5.70 38.91
N ALA A 68 -20.32 -4.67 38.67
CA ALA A 68 -21.65 -4.57 39.23
C ALA A 68 -22.68 -4.30 38.14
N GLU A 69 -23.53 -5.31 37.89
CA GLU A 69 -24.74 -5.21 37.08
C GLU A 69 -25.72 -4.19 37.64
N CYS A 70 -26.32 -3.39 36.77
CA CYS A 70 -27.57 -2.70 37.05
C CYS A 70 -28.60 -3.03 35.98
N ALA A 71 -29.50 -3.96 36.34
CA ALA A 71 -30.76 -4.17 35.68
C ALA A 71 -31.75 -3.06 36.07
N GLY A 72 -32.34 -2.39 35.11
CA GLY A 72 -33.40 -1.40 35.32
C GLY A 72 -34.31 -1.32 34.12
N SER A 73 -35.47 -1.98 34.24
CA SER A 73 -36.58 -1.94 33.30
C SER A 73 -37.20 -0.56 33.17
N CYS A 74 -37.54 -0.15 31.96
CA CYS A 74 -38.64 0.79 31.74
C CYS A 74 -39.38 0.48 30.44
N SER A 75 -40.66 0.25 30.60
CA SER A 75 -41.69 -0.02 29.61
C SER A 75 -42.23 1.26 28.98
N ASP A 76 -42.73 1.10 27.74
CA ASP A 76 -43.77 1.86 27.05
C ASP A 76 -43.59 3.31 26.63
N ALA A 77 -43.50 3.49 25.28
CA ALA A 77 -44.34 4.47 24.58
C ALA A 77 -44.41 4.13 23.07
N ARG A 78 -45.61 3.82 22.61
CA ARG A 78 -46.02 3.65 21.20
C ARG A 78 -46.08 5.03 20.51
N SER A 79 -45.62 5.13 19.28
CA SER A 79 -46.39 5.57 18.09
C SER A 79 -45.48 6.28 17.06
N GLY A 80 -45.72 5.98 15.78
CA GLY A 80 -45.18 6.79 14.67
C GLY A 80 -44.40 6.02 13.64
N VAL A 81 -45.00 5.05 12.93
CA VAL A 81 -44.38 4.37 11.79
C VAL A 81 -44.52 5.21 10.52
N GLY A 82 -43.45 5.88 10.11
CA GLY A 82 -43.26 6.36 8.74
C GLY A 82 -42.55 5.28 7.93
N LYS A 83 -43.22 4.60 7.02
CA LYS A 83 -42.60 3.68 6.04
C LYS A 83 -41.81 4.48 5.04
N VAL A 84 -40.47 4.52 5.17
CA VAL A 84 -39.54 4.87 4.10
C VAL A 84 -39.27 3.59 3.32
N GLY A 85 -39.64 3.56 2.05
CA GLY A 85 -39.47 2.42 1.16
C GLY A 85 -37.98 2.12 0.94
N LEU A 86 -37.54 0.98 1.45
CA LEU A 86 -36.28 0.37 1.09
C LEU A 86 -36.35 -0.09 -0.37
N GLY A 87 -35.83 0.72 -1.29
CA GLY A 87 -35.55 0.29 -2.65
C GLY A 87 -34.63 -0.93 -2.59
N LYS A 88 -35.09 -2.06 -3.08
CA LYS A 88 -34.29 -3.28 -3.26
C LYS A 88 -33.14 -2.95 -4.23
N ILE A 89 -31.96 -2.67 -3.72
CA ILE A 89 -30.73 -2.70 -4.49
C ILE A 89 -30.53 -4.17 -4.88
N ARG A 90 -30.82 -4.51 -6.13
CA ARG A 90 -30.41 -5.78 -6.73
C ARG A 90 -28.89 -5.79 -6.76
N ILE A 91 -28.27 -6.50 -5.82
CA ILE A 91 -26.88 -6.94 -5.91
C ILE A 91 -26.85 -7.96 -7.05
N GLY A 92 -26.56 -7.50 -8.27
CA GLY A 92 -26.34 -8.37 -9.41
C GLY A 92 -25.14 -9.27 -9.12
N LEU A 93 -25.32 -10.57 -9.30
CA LEU A 93 -24.25 -11.56 -9.21
C LEU A 93 -23.10 -11.14 -10.14
N TRP A 94 -21.93 -10.88 -9.58
CA TRP A 94 -20.73 -10.37 -10.26
C TRP A 94 -20.12 -11.37 -11.28
N GLU A 95 -20.68 -12.55 -11.44
CA GLU A 95 -20.17 -13.56 -12.39
C GLU A 95 -20.35 -13.17 -13.86
N ASP A 96 -21.35 -12.34 -14.20
CA ASP A 96 -21.67 -12.00 -15.60
C ASP A 96 -21.11 -10.64 -16.07
N THR A 97 -20.47 -9.84 -15.21
CA THR A 97 -20.06 -8.47 -15.54
C THR A 97 -18.58 -8.30 -15.93
N PHE A 98 -17.77 -9.37 -15.92
CA PHE A 98 -16.38 -9.34 -16.39
C PHE A 98 -16.19 -10.24 -17.61
N PRO A 99 -16.51 -9.79 -18.84
CA PRO A 99 -16.29 -10.57 -20.05
C PRO A 99 -14.82 -10.73 -20.43
N PHE A 100 -13.89 -10.07 -19.72
CA PHE A 100 -12.46 -10.08 -20.04
C PHE A 100 -11.63 -10.64 -18.88
N ARG A 101 -10.99 -11.77 -19.11
CA ARG A 101 -9.88 -12.18 -18.25
C ARG A 101 -8.70 -11.26 -18.52
N VAL A 102 -8.13 -10.65 -17.48
CA VAL A 102 -6.96 -9.77 -17.60
C VAL A 102 -5.79 -10.50 -18.27
N ASP A 103 -5.66 -11.81 -18.07
CA ASP A 103 -4.68 -12.66 -18.74
C ASP A 103 -4.90 -12.77 -20.27
N GLU A 104 -6.12 -12.65 -20.77
CA GLU A 104 -6.42 -12.63 -22.23
C GLU A 104 -5.97 -11.30 -22.85
N VAL A 105 -6.16 -10.20 -22.16
CA VAL A 105 -5.64 -8.88 -22.57
C VAL A 105 -4.11 -8.92 -22.65
N TRP A 106 -3.46 -9.56 -21.69
CA TRP A 106 -2.02 -9.73 -21.67
C TRP A 106 -1.51 -10.67 -22.77
N ARG A 107 -2.22 -11.76 -23.07
CA ARG A 107 -1.89 -12.69 -24.17
C ARG A 107 -2.05 -12.03 -25.54
N ALA A 108 -3.10 -11.26 -25.74
CA ALA A 108 -3.32 -10.52 -26.99
C ALA A 108 -2.23 -9.46 -27.21
N ALA A 109 -1.83 -8.75 -26.17
CA ALA A 109 -0.75 -7.77 -26.22
C ALA A 109 0.62 -8.40 -26.50
N SER A 110 0.90 -9.58 -25.93
CA SER A 110 2.16 -10.31 -26.18
C SER A 110 2.27 -10.80 -27.64
N ARG A 111 1.16 -11.08 -28.32
CA ARG A 111 1.14 -11.46 -29.75
C ARG A 111 1.27 -10.26 -30.69
N SER A 112 0.81 -9.08 -30.28
CA SER A 112 0.82 -7.87 -31.10
C SER A 112 2.16 -7.12 -31.13
N SER A 113 3.10 -7.44 -30.26
CA SER A 113 4.32 -6.65 -30.04
C SER A 113 5.42 -6.83 -31.08
N HIS A 114 5.19 -7.54 -32.19
CA HIS A 114 6.20 -7.78 -33.22
C HIS A 114 6.07 -6.92 -34.49
N ARG A 115 5.06 -6.04 -34.58
CA ARG A 115 5.00 -5.08 -35.70
C ARG A 115 4.71 -3.67 -35.20
N SER A 116 5.67 -2.78 -35.38
CA SER A 116 5.52 -1.33 -35.43
C SER A 116 4.99 -0.63 -34.17
N LEU A 117 5.85 -0.43 -33.17
CA LEU A 117 5.72 0.65 -32.16
C LEU A 117 7.05 1.43 -31.99
N LEU A 118 7.76 1.66 -33.11
CA LEU A 118 8.84 2.65 -33.21
C LEU A 118 8.28 4.03 -33.57
N GLY A 119 7.19 4.43 -32.95
CA GLY A 119 6.83 5.83 -32.85
C GLY A 119 7.61 6.41 -31.69
N SER A 120 8.56 7.29 -31.95
CA SER A 120 9.27 8.07 -30.96
C SER A 120 8.25 8.82 -30.11
N SER A 121 7.91 8.29 -28.96
CA SER A 121 7.32 9.07 -27.88
C SER A 121 8.44 9.96 -27.35
N ALA A 122 8.68 11.09 -28.01
CA ALA A 122 9.43 12.19 -27.41
C ALA A 122 8.77 12.45 -26.06
N ALA A 123 9.55 12.45 -24.99
CA ALA A 123 9.05 12.80 -23.66
C ALA A 123 8.39 14.21 -23.79
N VAL A 124 7.08 14.25 -23.71
CA VAL A 124 6.35 15.51 -23.75
C VAL A 124 6.70 16.28 -22.50
N ALA A 125 7.29 17.45 -22.65
CA ALA A 125 7.65 18.29 -21.51
C ALA A 125 6.44 18.57 -20.63
N TYR A 126 6.57 18.40 -19.32
CA TYR A 126 5.47 18.62 -18.37
C TYR A 126 4.99 20.08 -18.46
N GLY A 127 3.64 20.28 -18.55
CA GLY A 127 3.01 21.59 -18.48
C GLY A 127 2.80 22.31 -19.81
N GLY A 128 2.98 21.65 -20.95
CA GLY A 128 2.62 22.23 -22.26
C GLY A 128 1.25 21.73 -22.74
N ALA A 129 0.63 22.46 -23.69
CA ALA A 129 -0.70 22.13 -24.24
C ALA A 129 -0.82 20.68 -24.76
N ALA A 130 0.25 20.12 -25.32
CA ALA A 130 0.27 18.74 -25.79
C ALA A 130 0.18 17.74 -24.64
N TRP A 131 0.87 18.00 -23.54
CA TRP A 131 0.81 17.21 -22.32
C TRP A 131 -0.59 17.24 -21.68
N GLU A 132 -1.17 18.42 -21.53
CA GLU A 132 -2.53 18.57 -21.01
C GLU A 132 -3.56 17.84 -21.86
N LYS A 133 -3.46 17.98 -23.20
CA LYS A 133 -4.34 17.27 -24.14
C LYS A 133 -4.25 15.75 -23.95
N GLU A 134 -3.05 15.22 -23.78
CA GLU A 134 -2.83 13.79 -23.56
C GLU A 134 -3.40 13.32 -22.20
N VAL A 135 -3.18 14.11 -21.14
CA VAL A 135 -3.75 13.85 -19.80
C VAL A 135 -5.29 13.84 -19.88
N ARG A 136 -5.90 14.87 -20.45
CA ARG A 136 -7.38 14.96 -20.62
C ARG A 136 -7.93 13.81 -21.44
N ARG A 137 -7.26 13.43 -22.54
CA ARG A 137 -7.66 12.30 -23.38
C ARG A 137 -7.62 10.96 -22.61
N SER A 138 -6.59 10.76 -21.81
CA SER A 138 -6.41 9.54 -21.02
C SER A 138 -7.37 9.46 -19.83
N ALA A 139 -7.61 10.59 -19.16
CA ALA A 139 -8.50 10.73 -18.02
C ALA A 139 -10.00 10.62 -18.38
N ALA A 140 -10.35 10.83 -19.65
CA ALA A 140 -11.74 10.80 -20.08
C ALA A 140 -12.30 9.36 -20.05
N PRO A 141 -13.41 9.11 -19.33
CA PRO A 141 -14.13 7.84 -19.42
C PRO A 141 -14.68 7.62 -20.84
N ARG A 142 -14.79 6.34 -21.23
CA ARG A 142 -15.33 5.90 -22.53
C ARG A 142 -16.70 5.25 -22.40
N ARG A 143 -17.27 5.28 -21.21
CA ARG A 143 -18.62 4.79 -20.89
C ARG A 143 -19.34 5.82 -20.03
N ASP A 144 -20.66 5.83 -20.11
CA ASP A 144 -21.50 6.67 -19.24
C ASP A 144 -21.33 6.21 -17.78
N GLY A 145 -21.22 7.18 -16.87
CA GLY A 145 -20.97 6.91 -15.46
C GLY A 145 -19.60 6.28 -15.15
N GLY A 146 -18.67 6.29 -16.12
CA GLY A 146 -17.31 5.79 -15.92
C GLY A 146 -16.50 6.68 -14.98
N LEU A 147 -15.54 6.07 -14.27
CA LEU A 147 -14.63 6.76 -13.39
C LEU A 147 -13.51 7.47 -14.16
N SER A 148 -12.98 8.57 -13.63
CA SER A 148 -11.72 9.16 -14.02
C SER A 148 -10.71 8.92 -12.89
N VAL A 149 -9.70 8.08 -13.14
CA VAL A 149 -8.82 7.56 -12.08
C VAL A 149 -7.37 7.96 -12.31
N LEU A 150 -6.78 8.63 -11.31
CA LEU A 150 -5.32 8.80 -11.23
C LEU A 150 -4.74 7.57 -10.53
N VAL A 151 -3.89 6.81 -11.23
CA VAL A 151 -3.20 5.62 -10.68
C VAL A 151 -1.74 5.95 -10.43
N THR A 152 -1.32 6.06 -9.18
CA THR A 152 0.11 6.20 -8.85
C THR A 152 0.76 4.83 -8.71
N GLY A 153 2.04 4.71 -9.09
CA GLY A 153 2.69 3.40 -9.21
C GLY A 153 2.15 2.58 -10.39
N ALA A 154 1.69 3.25 -11.44
CA ALA A 154 1.00 2.63 -12.58
C ALA A 154 1.87 1.67 -13.38
N ALA A 155 3.19 1.88 -13.45
CA ALA A 155 4.13 0.92 -14.05
C ALA A 155 4.57 -0.19 -13.07
N GLY A 156 4.08 -0.17 -11.83
CA GLY A 156 4.23 -1.22 -10.85
C GLY A 156 3.41 -2.47 -11.18
N PHE A 157 3.55 -3.53 -10.38
CA PHE A 157 2.86 -4.81 -10.60
C PHE A 157 1.33 -4.65 -10.51
N VAL A 158 0.82 -4.22 -9.37
CA VAL A 158 -0.63 -4.06 -9.16
C VAL A 158 -1.17 -2.90 -9.98
N GLY A 159 -0.42 -1.78 -10.04
CA GLY A 159 -0.85 -0.58 -10.76
C GLY A 159 -1.10 -0.83 -12.26
N ALA A 160 -0.21 -1.58 -12.91
CA ALA A 160 -0.38 -1.90 -14.33
C ALA A 160 -1.62 -2.78 -14.60
N HIS A 161 -1.88 -3.78 -13.74
CA HIS A 161 -3.07 -4.63 -13.88
C HIS A 161 -4.36 -3.86 -13.62
N CYS A 162 -4.41 -3.04 -12.55
CA CYS A 162 -5.57 -2.19 -12.27
C CYS A 162 -5.82 -1.18 -13.38
N SER A 163 -4.77 -0.53 -13.91
CA SER A 163 -4.90 0.43 -15.01
C SER A 163 -5.46 -0.22 -16.29
N LEU A 164 -5.01 -1.44 -16.62
CA LEU A 164 -5.55 -2.20 -17.74
C LEU A 164 -7.02 -2.60 -17.54
N ALA A 165 -7.36 -3.07 -16.34
CA ALA A 165 -8.72 -3.47 -16.02
C ALA A 165 -9.70 -2.29 -16.05
N LEU A 166 -9.33 -1.15 -15.45
CA LEU A 166 -10.09 0.10 -15.49
C LEU A 166 -10.30 0.56 -16.95
N ARG A 167 -9.22 0.59 -17.73
CA ARG A 167 -9.29 1.00 -19.14
C ARG A 167 -10.13 0.05 -19.99
N ALA A 168 -10.04 -1.25 -19.78
CA ALA A 168 -10.86 -2.26 -20.46
C ALA A 168 -12.34 -2.14 -20.10
N ARG A 169 -12.65 -1.74 -18.86
CA ARG A 169 -14.01 -1.44 -18.38
C ARG A 169 -14.60 -0.15 -18.96
N GLY A 170 -13.76 0.68 -19.58
CA GLY A 170 -14.19 1.96 -20.18
C GLY A 170 -13.97 3.17 -19.26
N ASP A 171 -13.25 3.03 -18.15
CA ASP A 171 -12.89 4.15 -17.29
C ASP A 171 -11.75 4.98 -17.91
N GLY A 172 -11.67 6.26 -17.52
CA GLY A 172 -10.54 7.12 -17.76
C GLY A 172 -9.40 6.78 -16.81
N VAL A 173 -8.16 6.72 -17.31
CA VAL A 173 -7.00 6.35 -16.48
C VAL A 173 -5.80 7.19 -16.86
N VAL A 174 -5.19 7.86 -15.90
CA VAL A 174 -3.85 8.45 -16.02
C VAL A 174 -2.94 7.77 -15.02
N GLY A 175 -1.79 7.30 -15.47
CA GLY A 175 -0.77 6.66 -14.64
C GLY A 175 0.36 7.61 -14.28
N LEU A 176 0.98 7.40 -13.10
CA LEU A 176 2.19 8.05 -12.65
C LEU A 176 3.11 7.00 -12.03
N ASP A 177 4.41 6.99 -12.40
CA ASP A 177 5.46 6.15 -11.82
C ASP A 177 6.81 6.84 -11.97
N ASN A 178 7.68 6.79 -10.98
CA ASN A 178 9.01 7.39 -11.03
C ASN A 178 10.09 6.42 -11.59
N PHE A 179 9.69 5.23 -11.99
CA PHE A 179 10.55 4.20 -12.57
C PHE A 179 11.83 3.92 -11.77
N ASN A 180 11.75 4.03 -10.42
CA ASN A 180 12.90 3.82 -9.55
C ASN A 180 13.60 2.47 -9.83
N SER A 181 14.88 2.41 -9.54
CA SER A 181 15.78 1.29 -9.82
C SER A 181 15.81 0.22 -8.72
N TYR A 182 14.79 0.11 -7.89
CA TYR A 182 14.70 -0.95 -6.87
C TYR A 182 14.86 -2.36 -7.47
N TYR A 183 14.32 -2.56 -8.65
CA TYR A 183 14.65 -3.65 -9.57
C TYR A 183 14.82 -3.07 -10.97
N ASP A 184 15.36 -3.86 -11.92
CA ASP A 184 15.59 -3.42 -13.29
C ASP A 184 14.33 -2.70 -13.86
N PRO A 185 14.45 -1.42 -14.22
CA PRO A 185 13.33 -0.62 -14.73
C PRO A 185 12.76 -1.12 -16.07
N SER A 186 13.48 -1.98 -16.80
CA SER A 186 13.03 -2.51 -18.09
C SER A 186 11.65 -3.16 -18.02
N LEU A 187 11.35 -3.88 -16.93
CA LEU A 187 10.04 -4.47 -16.71
C LEU A 187 8.95 -3.41 -16.46
N LYS A 188 9.27 -2.32 -15.76
CA LYS A 188 8.37 -1.17 -15.60
C LYS A 188 8.12 -0.48 -16.95
N ARG A 189 9.17 -0.28 -17.77
CA ARG A 189 9.06 0.29 -19.11
C ARG A 189 8.25 -0.61 -20.05
N ALA A 190 8.37 -1.93 -19.92
CA ALA A 190 7.54 -2.86 -20.69
C ALA A 190 6.04 -2.74 -20.32
N ARG A 191 5.72 -2.61 -19.02
CA ARG A 191 4.35 -2.34 -18.56
C ARG A 191 3.84 -0.98 -19.05
N GLN A 192 4.69 0.07 -19.02
CA GLN A 192 4.35 1.39 -19.57
C GLN A 192 3.98 1.31 -21.07
N ARG A 193 4.81 0.63 -21.89
CA ARG A 193 4.51 0.44 -23.31
C ARG A 193 3.18 -0.27 -23.54
N LEU A 194 2.89 -1.30 -22.72
CA LEU A 194 1.62 -2.01 -22.82
C LEU A 194 0.44 -1.10 -22.45
N LEU A 195 0.54 -0.31 -21.40
CA LEU A 195 -0.47 0.67 -21.00
C LEU A 195 -0.69 1.70 -22.09
N ALA A 196 0.37 2.25 -22.67
CA ALA A 196 0.31 3.19 -23.78
C ALA A 196 -0.40 2.60 -25.01
N SER A 197 -0.14 1.33 -25.36
CA SER A 197 -0.82 0.63 -26.46
C SER A 197 -2.33 0.47 -26.24
N ARG A 198 -2.81 0.62 -24.99
CA ARG A 198 -4.23 0.62 -24.63
C ARG A 198 -4.79 2.04 -24.42
N GLY A 199 -3.99 3.07 -24.71
CA GLY A 199 -4.37 4.46 -24.60
C GLY A 199 -4.41 4.98 -23.17
N VAL A 200 -3.57 4.43 -22.27
CA VAL A 200 -3.32 4.95 -20.93
C VAL A 200 -2.00 5.69 -20.94
N ALA A 201 -2.06 7.00 -20.66
CA ALA A 201 -0.86 7.81 -20.45
C ALA A 201 -0.23 7.45 -19.09
N VAL A 202 1.07 7.16 -19.08
CA VAL A 202 1.84 6.92 -17.84
C VAL A 202 2.98 7.92 -17.80
N LEU A 203 2.90 8.84 -16.86
CA LEU A 203 3.87 9.92 -16.65
C LEU A 203 5.08 9.39 -15.86
N ASP A 204 6.27 9.79 -16.31
CA ASP A 204 7.53 9.53 -15.59
C ASP A 204 7.73 10.64 -14.56
N ALA A 205 7.25 10.45 -13.34
CA ALA A 205 7.25 11.48 -12.31
C ALA A 205 7.16 10.89 -10.89
N ASP A 206 7.61 11.68 -9.91
CA ASP A 206 7.58 11.31 -8.51
C ASP A 206 6.35 11.88 -7.80
N ILE A 207 5.74 11.10 -6.91
CA ILE A 207 4.59 11.53 -6.08
C ILE A 207 4.94 12.63 -5.06
N ASN A 208 6.23 12.90 -4.84
CA ASN A 208 6.70 14.01 -4.01
C ASN A 208 6.75 15.34 -4.76
N ASP A 209 6.53 15.34 -6.09
CA ASP A 209 6.38 16.57 -6.87
C ASP A 209 4.95 17.11 -6.75
N ALA A 210 4.69 17.88 -5.69
CA ALA A 210 3.39 18.47 -5.42
C ALA A 210 2.92 19.39 -6.56
N ALA A 211 3.83 20.16 -7.15
CA ALA A 211 3.48 21.07 -8.24
C ALA A 211 3.02 20.32 -9.50
N LEU A 212 3.60 19.16 -9.77
CA LEU A 212 3.13 18.28 -10.84
C LEU A 212 1.75 17.69 -10.53
N LEU A 213 1.55 17.22 -9.28
CA LEU A 213 0.23 16.69 -8.87
C LEU A 213 -0.85 17.76 -9.00
N GLU A 214 -0.62 18.99 -8.56
CA GLU A 214 -1.53 20.11 -8.72
C GLU A 214 -1.88 20.33 -10.20
N ARG A 215 -0.89 20.42 -11.07
CA ARG A 215 -1.12 20.55 -12.53
C ARG A 215 -1.89 19.38 -13.12
N LEU A 216 -1.74 18.15 -12.59
CA LEU A 216 -2.54 17.01 -13.03
C LEU A 216 -4.02 17.21 -12.69
N PHE A 217 -4.32 17.69 -11.49
CA PHE A 217 -5.70 17.97 -11.08
C PHE A 217 -6.31 19.19 -11.81
N ASP A 218 -5.49 20.15 -12.25
CA ASP A 218 -5.93 21.25 -13.13
C ASP A 218 -6.21 20.76 -14.55
N ALA A 219 -5.38 19.83 -15.05
CA ALA A 219 -5.54 19.29 -16.39
C ALA A 219 -6.75 18.36 -16.53
N ALA A 220 -7.12 17.62 -15.47
CA ALA A 220 -8.22 16.66 -15.51
C ALA A 220 -8.92 16.54 -14.15
N ARG A 221 -10.26 16.46 -14.18
CA ARG A 221 -11.05 16.17 -12.97
C ARG A 221 -11.04 14.66 -12.69
N PHE A 222 -10.22 14.24 -11.73
CA PHE A 222 -10.23 12.86 -11.26
C PHE A 222 -11.35 12.65 -10.25
N THR A 223 -12.19 11.65 -10.48
CA THR A 223 -13.19 11.21 -9.49
C THR A 223 -12.56 10.37 -8.38
N HIS A 224 -11.47 9.65 -8.73
CA HIS A 224 -10.79 8.74 -7.82
C HIS A 224 -9.27 8.82 -7.96
N VAL A 225 -8.58 8.54 -6.86
CA VAL A 225 -7.15 8.25 -6.84
C VAL A 225 -6.94 6.82 -6.38
N LEU A 226 -6.29 5.99 -7.20
CA LEU A 226 -5.78 4.68 -6.81
C LEU A 226 -4.29 4.80 -6.51
N HIS A 227 -3.96 5.03 -5.23
CA HIS A 227 -2.58 5.27 -4.81
C HIS A 227 -1.86 3.97 -4.47
N LEU A 228 -1.10 3.45 -5.46
CA LEU A 228 -0.32 2.21 -5.34
C LEU A 228 1.20 2.45 -5.37
N ALA A 229 1.65 3.69 -5.57
CA ALA A 229 3.05 4.05 -5.48
C ALA A 229 3.55 3.85 -4.05
N ALA A 230 4.58 3.03 -3.90
CA ALA A 230 5.21 2.77 -2.62
C ALA A 230 6.58 2.11 -2.82
N GLN A 231 7.50 2.35 -1.90
CA GLN A 231 8.66 1.48 -1.73
C GLN A 231 8.22 0.24 -0.96
N ALA A 232 8.30 -0.92 -1.59
CA ALA A 232 7.91 -2.20 -1.01
C ALA A 232 9.12 -3.10 -0.77
N GLY A 233 8.95 -4.18 -0.01
CA GLY A 233 10.00 -5.13 0.33
C GLY A 233 10.52 -4.96 1.75
N VAL A 234 10.21 -5.92 2.63
CA VAL A 234 10.52 -5.86 4.06
C VAL A 234 12.03 -5.76 4.32
N ARG A 235 12.83 -6.57 3.59
CA ARG A 235 14.28 -6.68 3.82
C ARG A 235 15.07 -5.50 3.26
N TYR A 236 14.64 -4.91 2.16
CA TYR A 236 15.33 -3.78 1.55
C TYR A 236 15.25 -2.52 2.43
N ALA A 237 14.25 -2.42 3.29
CA ALA A 237 14.11 -1.34 4.26
C ALA A 237 15.32 -1.20 5.21
N MET A 238 16.02 -2.29 5.49
CA MET A 238 17.26 -2.25 6.28
C MET A 238 18.46 -1.66 5.52
N ARG A 239 18.43 -1.69 4.17
CA ARG A 239 19.50 -1.17 3.32
C ARG A 239 19.27 0.28 2.89
N ALA A 240 18.02 0.64 2.66
CA ALA A 240 17.64 1.95 2.13
C ALA A 240 16.41 2.52 2.87
N PRO A 241 16.49 2.78 4.19
CA PRO A 241 15.34 3.19 5.00
C PRO A 241 14.72 4.51 4.53
N GLN A 242 15.52 5.46 4.06
CA GLN A 242 15.04 6.77 3.61
C GLN A 242 14.08 6.68 2.42
N THR A 243 14.25 5.69 1.54
CA THR A 243 13.36 5.51 0.38
C THR A 243 11.95 5.10 0.82
N TYR A 244 11.82 4.42 1.97
CA TYR A 244 10.53 4.05 2.55
C TYR A 244 9.83 5.26 3.18
N VAL A 245 10.57 6.11 3.88
CA VAL A 245 10.02 7.34 4.44
C VAL A 245 9.59 8.28 3.31
N ALA A 246 10.45 8.50 2.33
CA ALA A 246 10.15 9.37 1.19
C ALA A 246 8.91 8.89 0.40
N SER A 247 8.86 7.60 0.02
CA SER A 247 7.75 7.12 -0.83
C SER A 247 6.47 6.82 -0.04
N ASN A 248 6.58 6.19 1.15
CA ASN A 248 5.40 5.65 1.84
C ASN A 248 4.79 6.65 2.84
N VAL A 249 5.54 7.64 3.28
CA VAL A 249 5.08 8.66 4.23
C VAL A 249 4.98 10.01 3.54
N ALA A 250 6.09 10.59 3.11
CA ALA A 250 6.09 11.91 2.47
C ALA A 250 5.24 11.92 1.19
N GLY A 251 5.45 10.96 0.28
CA GLY A 251 4.69 10.84 -0.96
C GLY A 251 3.19 10.59 -0.74
N LEU A 252 2.80 9.82 0.29
CA LEU A 252 1.40 9.65 0.66
C LEU A 252 0.79 10.99 1.12
N VAL A 253 1.52 11.74 1.96
CA VAL A 253 1.10 13.08 2.42
C VAL A 253 0.94 14.02 1.23
N SER A 254 1.89 14.07 0.29
CA SER A 254 1.79 14.91 -0.91
C SER A 254 0.53 14.62 -1.71
N VAL A 255 0.20 13.35 -1.93
CA VAL A 255 -1.04 12.95 -2.64
C VAL A 255 -2.29 13.39 -1.86
N PHE A 256 -2.32 13.20 -0.54
CA PHE A 256 -3.46 13.59 0.28
C PHE A 256 -3.60 15.12 0.40
N GLU A 257 -2.50 15.86 0.50
CA GLU A 257 -2.51 17.33 0.53
C GLU A 257 -3.13 17.90 -0.74
N VAL A 258 -2.66 17.46 -1.90
CA VAL A 258 -3.20 17.94 -3.19
C VAL A 258 -4.67 17.53 -3.36
N ALA A 259 -5.03 16.29 -3.01
CA ALA A 259 -6.41 15.85 -3.07
C ALA A 259 -7.32 16.63 -2.10
N ALA A 260 -6.83 17.02 -0.92
CA ALA A 260 -7.60 17.71 0.10
C ALA A 260 -7.76 19.22 -0.18
N LYS A 261 -6.70 19.87 -0.69
CA LYS A 261 -6.63 21.33 -0.74
C LYS A 261 -6.65 21.92 -2.13
N HIS A 262 -6.28 21.14 -3.15
CA HIS A 262 -6.19 21.63 -4.53
C HIS A 262 -7.33 21.09 -5.40
N ALA A 263 -7.67 19.82 -5.28
CA ALA A 263 -8.71 19.19 -6.11
C ALA A 263 -10.12 19.72 -5.80
N ASP A 264 -10.93 19.92 -6.88
CA ASP A 264 -12.32 20.36 -6.77
C ASP A 264 -13.17 19.75 -7.90
N PRO A 265 -14.11 18.83 -7.61
CA PRO A 265 -14.35 18.22 -6.30
C PRO A 265 -13.19 17.34 -5.81
N GLN A 266 -13.11 17.13 -4.49
CA GLN A 266 -12.13 16.20 -3.91
C GLN A 266 -12.41 14.77 -4.39
N PRO A 267 -11.39 14.02 -4.87
CA PRO A 267 -11.56 12.62 -5.28
C PRO A 267 -11.77 11.70 -4.08
N ALA A 268 -12.38 10.55 -4.30
CA ALA A 268 -12.26 9.44 -3.37
C ALA A 268 -10.89 8.76 -3.52
N ILE A 269 -10.28 8.32 -2.42
CA ILE A 269 -8.94 7.73 -2.43
C ILE A 269 -9.00 6.26 -2.00
N VAL A 270 -8.48 5.38 -2.86
CA VAL A 270 -8.17 3.98 -2.51
C VAL A 270 -6.66 3.81 -2.54
N TRP A 271 -6.06 3.31 -1.46
CA TRP A 271 -4.61 3.25 -1.38
C TRP A 271 -4.09 1.91 -0.84
N ALA A 272 -2.84 1.58 -1.20
CA ALA A 272 -2.17 0.35 -0.81
C ALA A 272 -1.62 0.43 0.61
N SER A 273 -2.32 -0.14 1.59
CA SER A 273 -1.76 -0.59 2.85
C SER A 273 -1.10 -1.98 2.65
N SER A 274 -0.93 -2.77 3.68
CA SER A 274 -0.24 -4.07 3.62
C SER A 274 -0.64 -4.95 4.80
N SER A 275 -0.72 -6.26 4.60
CA SER A 275 -0.81 -7.23 5.70
C SER A 275 0.39 -7.17 6.66
N SER A 276 1.50 -6.54 6.24
CA SER A 276 2.66 -6.32 7.13
C SER A 276 2.33 -5.46 8.35
N VAL A 277 1.24 -4.68 8.34
CA VAL A 277 0.79 -3.89 9.51
C VAL A 277 0.42 -4.76 10.70
N TYR A 278 0.01 -6.02 10.47
CA TYR A 278 -0.23 -6.98 11.56
C TYR A 278 1.02 -7.33 12.34
N GLY A 279 2.21 -7.19 11.72
CA GLY A 279 3.50 -7.30 12.39
C GLY A 279 3.67 -8.59 13.17
N LEU A 280 3.86 -8.46 14.48
CA LEU A 280 4.06 -9.58 15.42
C LEU A 280 2.75 -10.13 16.00
N ASN A 281 1.60 -9.79 15.43
CA ASN A 281 0.33 -10.37 15.82
C ASN A 281 0.30 -11.88 15.45
N THR A 282 -0.19 -12.70 16.37
CA THR A 282 -0.30 -14.17 16.21
C THR A 282 -1.74 -14.62 15.98
N ASP A 283 -2.73 -13.73 16.18
CA ASP A 283 -4.14 -14.06 16.05
C ASP A 283 -4.53 -14.17 14.58
N ALA A 284 -4.74 -15.39 14.11
CA ALA A 284 -5.08 -15.68 12.72
C ALA A 284 -6.40 -16.45 12.61
N PRO A 285 -7.20 -16.23 11.56
CA PRO A 285 -6.96 -15.35 10.41
C PRO A 285 -7.00 -13.86 10.76
N PHE A 286 -6.08 -13.06 10.19
CA PHE A 286 -5.98 -11.64 10.47
C PHE A 286 -7.23 -10.88 10.03
N SER A 287 -7.87 -10.20 10.98
CA SER A 287 -9.03 -9.31 10.76
C SER A 287 -8.60 -7.84 10.80
N GLU A 288 -9.34 -6.98 10.14
CA GLU A 288 -9.12 -5.52 10.15
C GLU A 288 -9.25 -4.93 11.55
N GLU A 289 -9.97 -5.59 12.45
CA GLU A 289 -10.17 -5.21 13.85
C GLU A 289 -8.99 -5.57 14.76
N HIS A 290 -8.10 -6.46 14.29
CA HIS A 290 -6.94 -6.87 15.07
C HIS A 290 -5.95 -5.73 15.24
N ARG A 291 -5.26 -5.74 16.39
CA ARG A 291 -4.20 -4.78 16.72
C ARG A 291 -3.09 -4.80 15.69
N THR A 292 -2.60 -3.61 15.33
CA THR A 292 -1.53 -3.38 14.35
C THR A 292 -0.44 -2.47 14.90
N ASP A 293 -0.22 -2.47 16.20
CA ASP A 293 0.66 -1.58 16.96
C ASP A 293 2.09 -2.15 17.16
N ARG A 294 2.36 -3.39 16.69
CA ARG A 294 3.66 -4.06 16.82
C ARG A 294 4.27 -4.41 15.45
N PRO A 295 4.64 -3.38 14.62
CA PRO A 295 5.18 -3.62 13.29
C PRO A 295 6.52 -4.38 13.37
N ALA A 296 6.68 -5.43 12.55
CA ALA A 296 7.90 -6.25 12.54
C ALA A 296 9.03 -5.64 11.69
N SER A 297 8.77 -4.58 10.91
CA SER A 297 9.75 -3.95 10.02
C SER A 297 9.45 -2.47 9.81
N LEU A 298 10.45 -1.70 9.34
CA LEU A 298 10.25 -0.31 8.94
C LEU A 298 9.19 -0.19 7.83
N TYR A 299 9.15 -1.12 6.87
CA TYR A 299 8.10 -1.15 5.86
C TYR A 299 6.70 -1.24 6.51
N ALA A 300 6.52 -2.17 7.45
CA ALA A 300 5.28 -2.31 8.21
C ALA A 300 4.92 -1.02 8.97
N ALA A 301 5.92 -0.42 9.63
CA ALA A 301 5.75 0.83 10.36
C ALA A 301 5.31 1.98 9.44
N THR A 302 5.91 2.13 8.24
CA THR A 302 5.48 3.18 7.29
C THR A 302 4.06 2.95 6.76
N LYS A 303 3.65 1.69 6.55
CA LYS A 303 2.28 1.38 6.13
C LYS A 303 1.26 1.64 7.26
N LYS A 304 1.61 1.32 8.51
CA LYS A 304 0.78 1.66 9.67
C LYS A 304 0.68 3.17 9.90
N ALA A 305 1.80 3.90 9.75
CA ALA A 305 1.80 5.37 9.76
C ALA A 305 0.85 5.93 8.70
N GLY A 306 0.83 5.34 7.49
CA GLY A 306 -0.11 5.72 6.42
C GLY A 306 -1.58 5.54 6.83
N GLU A 307 -1.95 4.50 7.58
CA GLU A 307 -3.32 4.32 8.10
C GLU A 307 -3.69 5.43 9.11
N ALA A 308 -2.76 5.82 9.98
CA ALA A 308 -2.97 6.91 10.93
C ALA A 308 -3.07 8.29 10.21
N ILE A 309 -2.23 8.53 9.20
CA ILE A 309 -2.29 9.73 8.35
C ILE A 309 -3.63 9.78 7.61
N ALA A 310 -4.08 8.67 7.03
CA ALA A 310 -5.38 8.57 6.36
C ALA A 310 -6.53 8.97 7.29
N HIS A 311 -6.51 8.50 8.54
CA HIS A 311 -7.50 8.90 9.55
C HIS A 311 -7.49 10.41 9.79
N ALA A 312 -6.30 11.03 9.92
CA ALA A 312 -6.19 12.47 10.16
C ALA A 312 -6.75 13.27 8.97
N TYR A 313 -6.41 12.90 7.73
CA TYR A 313 -6.91 13.59 6.52
C TYR A 313 -8.41 13.40 6.32
N ASN A 314 -8.96 12.23 6.59
CA ASN A 314 -10.40 12.00 6.60
C ASN A 314 -11.09 12.89 7.65
N HIS A 315 -10.56 12.90 8.88
CA HIS A 315 -11.14 13.66 9.98
C HIS A 315 -11.12 15.18 9.75
N ILE A 316 -9.99 15.71 9.27
CA ILE A 316 -9.79 17.16 9.11
C ILE A 316 -10.45 17.67 7.83
N TYR A 317 -10.18 17.01 6.69
CA TYR A 317 -10.51 17.51 5.37
C TYR A 317 -11.71 16.82 4.71
N GLY A 318 -12.28 15.78 5.33
CA GLY A 318 -13.42 15.07 4.78
C GLY A 318 -13.10 14.27 3.52
N LEU A 319 -11.87 13.81 3.34
CA LEU A 319 -11.52 12.90 2.25
C LEU A 319 -12.15 11.52 2.49
N SER A 320 -12.81 10.96 1.48
CA SER A 320 -13.16 9.54 1.44
C SER A 320 -11.92 8.71 1.21
N ILE A 321 -11.52 7.88 2.17
CA ILE A 321 -10.27 7.11 2.10
C ILE A 321 -10.53 5.64 2.42
N THR A 322 -10.07 4.75 1.52
CA THR A 322 -10.11 3.30 1.71
C THR A 322 -8.69 2.72 1.63
N GLY A 323 -8.21 2.12 2.70
CA GLY A 323 -6.94 1.39 2.75
C GLY A 323 -7.12 -0.08 2.41
N LEU A 324 -6.25 -0.64 1.56
CA LEU A 324 -6.26 -2.04 1.18
C LEU A 324 -5.02 -2.75 1.74
N ARG A 325 -5.19 -3.64 2.70
CA ARG A 325 -4.12 -4.48 3.26
C ARG A 325 -3.88 -5.67 2.34
N PHE A 326 -2.98 -5.51 1.36
CA PHE A 326 -2.61 -6.59 0.45
C PHE A 326 -1.83 -7.68 1.19
N PHE A 327 -2.21 -8.92 0.94
CA PHE A 327 -1.43 -10.10 1.31
C PHE A 327 -0.39 -10.41 0.24
N THR A 328 0.11 -11.65 0.14
CA THR A 328 1.22 -11.96 -0.76
C THR A 328 0.72 -12.06 -2.20
N VAL A 329 0.74 -10.94 -2.94
CA VAL A 329 0.28 -10.89 -4.33
C VAL A 329 1.28 -11.58 -5.26
N TYR A 330 0.79 -12.45 -6.16
CA TYR A 330 1.60 -13.13 -7.16
C TYR A 330 0.87 -13.21 -8.51
N GLY A 331 1.62 -13.44 -9.59
CA GLY A 331 1.07 -13.58 -10.94
C GLY A 331 2.00 -13.10 -12.05
N PRO A 332 1.54 -13.13 -13.32
CA PRO A 332 2.27 -12.60 -14.46
C PRO A 332 2.67 -11.14 -14.28
N TRP A 333 3.77 -10.74 -14.90
CA TRP A 333 4.28 -9.37 -14.79
C TRP A 333 4.58 -8.94 -13.34
N GLY A 334 4.80 -9.89 -12.45
CA GLY A 334 5.06 -9.65 -11.05
C GLY A 334 6.40 -8.98 -10.77
N ARG A 335 6.67 -8.73 -9.49
CA ARG A 335 7.91 -8.10 -9.03
C ARG A 335 9.02 -9.14 -8.92
N PRO A 336 10.23 -8.86 -9.49
CA PRO A 336 11.35 -9.80 -9.47
C PRO A 336 11.92 -10.13 -8.08
N ASP A 337 11.70 -9.26 -7.08
CA ASP A 337 12.12 -9.44 -5.69
C ASP A 337 11.20 -10.38 -4.87
N MET A 338 10.02 -10.71 -5.39
CA MET A 338 9.09 -11.64 -4.73
C MET A 338 9.57 -13.09 -4.84
N ALA A 339 9.33 -13.88 -3.79
CA ALA A 339 9.83 -15.25 -3.66
C ALA A 339 9.49 -16.14 -4.87
N TYR A 340 8.23 -16.15 -5.33
CA TYR A 340 7.83 -16.97 -6.47
C TYR A 340 8.61 -16.63 -7.75
N PHE A 341 8.88 -15.36 -8.00
CA PHE A 341 9.60 -14.88 -9.16
C PHE A 341 11.11 -15.17 -9.05
N SER A 342 11.71 -14.79 -7.92
CA SER A 342 13.14 -15.01 -7.66
C SER A 342 13.47 -16.51 -7.67
N PHE A 343 12.60 -17.36 -7.11
CA PHE A 343 12.78 -18.80 -7.13
C PHE A 343 12.66 -19.38 -8.54
N ALA A 344 11.67 -18.95 -9.33
CA ALA A 344 11.57 -19.37 -10.72
C ALA A 344 12.85 -19.03 -11.50
N ARG A 345 13.39 -17.82 -11.32
CA ARG A 345 14.65 -17.39 -11.93
C ARG A 345 15.83 -18.26 -11.51
N SER A 346 15.98 -18.50 -10.20
CA SER A 346 17.06 -19.34 -9.66
C SER A 346 16.94 -20.80 -10.09
N ILE A 347 15.71 -21.36 -10.17
CA ILE A 347 15.49 -22.72 -10.69
C ILE A 347 15.96 -22.82 -12.15
N VAL A 348 15.59 -21.84 -13.00
CA VAL A 348 16.02 -21.81 -14.41
C VAL A 348 17.54 -21.67 -14.51
N ALA A 349 18.17 -20.82 -13.71
CA ALA A 349 19.61 -20.63 -13.69
C ALA A 349 20.37 -21.80 -13.05
N GLY A 350 19.72 -22.66 -12.26
CA GLY A 350 20.35 -23.70 -11.45
C GLY A 350 21.05 -23.19 -10.21
N GLU A 351 20.68 -21.99 -9.79
CA GLU A 351 21.18 -21.35 -8.59
C GLU A 351 20.42 -21.82 -7.34
N PRO A 352 21.05 -21.76 -6.15
CA PRO A 352 20.38 -22.15 -4.91
C PRO A 352 19.26 -21.17 -4.55
N ILE A 353 18.15 -21.73 -4.01
CA ILE A 353 17.09 -20.97 -3.36
C ILE A 353 17.16 -21.15 -1.86
N THR A 354 16.92 -20.08 -1.09
CA THR A 354 16.88 -20.13 0.36
C THR A 354 15.46 -20.28 0.86
N LEU A 355 15.19 -21.36 1.61
CA LEU A 355 13.92 -21.62 2.28
C LEU A 355 14.06 -21.36 3.76
N PHE A 356 13.14 -20.58 4.32
CA PHE A 356 13.12 -20.28 5.73
C PHE A 356 12.19 -21.23 6.47
N ARG A 357 12.67 -21.72 7.64
CA ARG A 357 11.89 -22.43 8.63
C ARG A 357 11.85 -21.66 9.95
N THR A 358 10.77 -21.81 10.67
CA THR A 358 10.65 -21.31 12.05
C THR A 358 11.63 -22.02 12.98
N ALA A 359 11.81 -21.51 14.18
CA ALA A 359 12.76 -22.10 15.15
C ALA A 359 12.38 -23.55 15.55
N ASP A 360 11.09 -23.88 15.51
CA ASP A 360 10.55 -25.24 15.74
C ASP A 360 10.62 -26.15 14.49
N GLY A 361 11.24 -25.67 13.40
CA GLY A 361 11.41 -26.42 12.15
C GLY A 361 10.23 -26.41 11.18
N ALA A 362 9.13 -25.70 11.49
CA ALA A 362 7.97 -25.61 10.60
C ALA A 362 8.26 -24.74 9.38
N ASP A 363 7.57 -25.03 8.25
CA ASP A 363 7.68 -24.24 7.04
C ASP A 363 6.94 -22.90 7.19
N ALA A 364 7.57 -21.82 6.71
CA ALA A 364 6.86 -20.56 6.57
C ALA A 364 5.66 -20.69 5.63
N ARG A 365 4.52 -20.13 6.03
CA ARG A 365 3.26 -20.17 5.26
C ARG A 365 2.82 -18.78 4.85
N ARG A 366 2.27 -18.65 3.65
CA ARG A 366 1.78 -17.38 3.09
C ARG A 366 0.39 -17.55 2.50
N ASP A 367 -0.40 -16.53 2.71
CA ASP A 367 -1.63 -16.33 1.97
C ASP A 367 -1.27 -15.74 0.61
N PHE A 368 -1.15 -16.61 -0.40
CA PHE A 368 -0.82 -16.23 -1.76
C PHE A 368 -2.08 -15.82 -2.52
N THR A 369 -2.16 -14.55 -2.90
CA THR A 369 -3.32 -13.97 -3.57
C THR A 369 -3.01 -13.66 -5.02
N TYR A 370 -3.78 -14.24 -5.95
CA TYR A 370 -3.55 -14.06 -7.37
C TYR A 370 -3.88 -12.64 -7.81
N ILE A 371 -3.10 -12.10 -8.75
CA ILE A 371 -3.21 -10.68 -9.17
C ILE A 371 -4.59 -10.30 -9.67
N ASP A 372 -5.30 -11.16 -10.44
CA ASP A 372 -6.62 -10.82 -10.96
C ASP A 372 -7.67 -10.71 -9.83
N ASP A 373 -7.53 -11.52 -8.76
CA ASP A 373 -8.40 -11.40 -7.59
C ASP A 373 -8.11 -10.10 -6.83
N VAL A 374 -6.83 -9.71 -6.70
CA VAL A 374 -6.46 -8.41 -6.11
C VAL A 374 -7.03 -7.25 -6.93
N VAL A 375 -6.95 -7.31 -8.26
CA VAL A 375 -7.55 -6.30 -9.16
C VAL A 375 -9.04 -6.15 -8.93
N LYS A 376 -9.78 -7.28 -8.85
CA LYS A 376 -11.22 -7.24 -8.51
C LYS A 376 -11.48 -6.53 -7.17
N GLY A 377 -10.66 -6.81 -6.17
CA GLY A 377 -10.74 -6.13 -4.87
C GLY A 377 -10.50 -4.63 -4.98
N CYS A 378 -9.48 -4.21 -5.74
CA CYS A 378 -9.19 -2.79 -5.97
C CYS A 378 -10.35 -2.08 -6.69
N LEU A 379 -10.90 -2.69 -7.73
CA LEU A 379 -12.02 -2.12 -8.48
C LEU A 379 -13.29 -2.06 -7.63
N GLY A 380 -13.60 -3.12 -6.87
CA GLY A 380 -14.73 -3.11 -5.93
C GLY A 380 -14.62 -2.03 -4.86
N ALA A 381 -13.42 -1.81 -4.34
CA ALA A 381 -13.16 -0.73 -3.39
C ALA A 381 -13.31 0.68 -4.02
N LEU A 382 -12.91 0.87 -5.28
CA LEU A 382 -13.16 2.10 -6.03
C LEU A 382 -14.66 2.33 -6.26
N ASP A 383 -15.37 1.31 -6.73
CA ASP A 383 -16.80 1.41 -7.07
C ASP A 383 -17.69 1.70 -5.85
N THR A 384 -17.21 1.39 -4.65
CA THR A 384 -17.91 1.60 -3.38
C THR A 384 -17.27 2.68 -2.49
N ALA A 385 -16.33 3.47 -3.01
CA ALA A 385 -15.53 4.38 -2.20
C ALA A 385 -16.36 5.44 -1.45
N GLY A 386 -17.50 5.84 -2.00
CA GLY A 386 -18.30 6.96 -1.51
C GLY A 386 -17.63 8.30 -1.80
N GLU A 387 -18.31 9.38 -1.52
CA GLU A 387 -17.85 10.73 -1.85
C GLU A 387 -17.04 11.35 -0.71
N SER A 388 -16.07 12.17 -1.08
CA SER A 388 -15.41 13.10 -0.18
C SER A 388 -16.35 14.26 0.16
N THR A 389 -16.28 14.78 1.38
CA THR A 389 -17.22 15.80 1.89
C THR A 389 -16.57 17.16 2.09
N GLY A 390 -15.29 17.27 1.79
CA GLY A 390 -14.54 18.51 1.97
C GLY A 390 -14.63 19.47 0.80
N THR A 391 -14.03 20.64 0.99
CA THR A 391 -13.95 21.72 -0.02
C THR A 391 -12.53 22.27 -0.05
N LYS A 392 -12.13 22.98 -1.12
CA LYS A 392 -10.84 23.70 -1.22
C LYS A 392 -10.56 24.63 -0.02
N SER A 393 -11.58 25.16 0.61
CA SER A 393 -11.42 26.03 1.79
C SER A 393 -11.05 25.25 3.07
N GLY A 394 -10.81 23.92 3.00
CA GLY A 394 -10.51 23.09 4.14
C GLY A 394 -11.70 22.76 5.05
N LYS A 395 -12.92 23.18 4.68
CA LYS A 395 -14.14 22.89 5.42
C LYS A 395 -14.76 21.59 4.90
N LYS A 396 -15.17 20.70 5.79
CA LYS A 396 -15.96 19.51 5.46
C LYS A 396 -17.45 19.76 5.72
N ARG A 397 -18.33 19.17 4.89
CA ARG A 397 -19.80 19.29 5.01
C ARG A 397 -20.40 18.23 5.92
N GLY A 398 -19.62 17.21 6.27
CA GLY A 398 -20.06 16.08 7.09
C GLY A 398 -18.98 14.99 7.17
N PRO A 399 -19.25 13.85 7.79
CA PRO A 399 -18.33 12.71 7.82
C PRO A 399 -18.17 12.12 6.41
N ALA A 400 -16.94 11.77 6.05
CA ALA A 400 -16.63 11.01 4.85
C ALA A 400 -16.28 9.57 5.21
N PRO A 401 -16.45 8.58 4.29
CA PRO A 401 -16.05 7.21 4.54
C PRO A 401 -14.56 7.07 4.85
N LEU A 402 -14.24 6.34 5.93
CA LEU A 402 -12.90 5.87 6.23
C LEU A 402 -12.97 4.36 6.42
N ARG A 403 -12.28 3.60 5.56
CA ARG A 403 -12.40 2.14 5.53
C ARG A 403 -11.04 1.49 5.37
N VAL A 404 -10.91 0.29 5.90
CA VAL A 404 -9.75 -0.58 5.69
C VAL A 404 -10.26 -1.99 5.36
N TYR A 405 -9.61 -2.65 4.39
CA TYR A 405 -9.99 -4.00 3.98
C TYR A 405 -8.78 -4.88 3.73
N ASN A 406 -8.87 -6.14 4.12
CA ASN A 406 -7.94 -7.18 3.73
C ASN A 406 -8.24 -7.68 2.31
N LEU A 407 -7.19 -7.78 1.47
CA LEU A 407 -7.24 -8.47 0.19
C LEU A 407 -6.24 -9.64 0.21
N GLY A 408 -6.73 -10.81 0.60
CA GLY A 408 -6.03 -12.07 0.69
C GLY A 408 -6.79 -13.20 0.01
N ASN A 409 -6.28 -14.42 0.08
CA ASN A 409 -6.87 -15.61 -0.54
C ASN A 409 -7.50 -16.59 0.47
N THR A 410 -7.45 -16.27 1.76
CA THR A 410 -8.00 -17.08 2.87
C THR A 410 -7.48 -18.53 2.95
N SER A 411 -6.39 -18.84 2.25
CA SER A 411 -5.84 -20.19 2.15
C SER A 411 -4.31 -20.17 2.26
N PRO A 412 -3.76 -20.13 3.48
CA PRO A 412 -2.30 -20.07 3.68
C PRO A 412 -1.63 -21.37 3.27
N VAL A 413 -0.63 -21.27 2.38
CA VAL A 413 0.10 -22.40 1.83
C VAL A 413 1.58 -22.36 2.25
N PRO A 414 2.21 -23.50 2.59
CA PRO A 414 3.64 -23.58 2.83
C PRO A 414 4.45 -23.11 1.61
N VAL A 415 5.53 -22.35 1.85
CA VAL A 415 6.42 -21.89 0.76
C VAL A 415 7.04 -23.09 0.01
N THR A 416 7.29 -24.20 0.68
CA THR A 416 7.74 -25.47 0.06
C THR A 416 6.75 -26.01 -0.98
N ARG A 417 5.45 -25.87 -0.74
CA ARG A 417 4.41 -26.26 -1.73
C ARG A 417 4.48 -25.39 -2.98
N MET A 418 4.65 -24.08 -2.83
CA MET A 418 4.84 -23.17 -3.98
C MET A 418 6.08 -23.57 -4.79
N VAL A 419 7.19 -23.91 -4.13
CA VAL A 419 8.42 -24.37 -4.81
C VAL A 419 8.17 -25.68 -5.55
N ALA A 420 7.48 -26.65 -4.96
CA ALA A 420 7.15 -27.92 -5.62
C ALA A 420 6.32 -27.72 -6.90
N ILE A 421 5.39 -26.75 -6.89
CA ILE A 421 4.61 -26.39 -8.09
C ILE A 421 5.53 -25.76 -9.15
N LEU A 422 6.42 -24.84 -8.79
CA LEU A 422 7.38 -24.23 -9.72
C LEU A 422 8.32 -25.29 -10.34
N GLU A 423 8.84 -26.23 -9.53
CA GLU A 423 9.66 -27.35 -10.00
C GLU A 423 8.93 -28.17 -11.06
N LYS A 424 7.66 -28.51 -10.80
CA LYS A 424 6.81 -29.27 -11.74
C LYS A 424 6.58 -28.50 -13.04
N LEU A 425 6.26 -27.20 -12.95
CA LEU A 425 5.94 -26.38 -14.12
C LEU A 425 7.17 -26.05 -14.98
N LEU A 426 8.34 -25.87 -14.34
CA LEU A 426 9.60 -25.59 -15.03
C LEU A 426 10.35 -26.86 -15.47
N GLY A 427 9.91 -28.05 -15.03
CA GLY A 427 10.54 -29.33 -15.36
C GLY A 427 11.94 -29.48 -14.74
N ARG A 428 12.27 -28.75 -13.68
CA ARG A 428 13.60 -28.77 -13.05
C ARG A 428 13.49 -28.66 -11.54
N LYS A 429 14.28 -29.46 -10.81
CA LYS A 429 14.38 -29.40 -9.35
C LYS A 429 15.18 -28.20 -8.89
N ALA A 430 14.72 -27.56 -7.83
CA ALA A 430 15.41 -26.49 -7.16
C ALA A 430 16.60 -27.00 -6.33
N ASN A 431 17.71 -26.29 -6.36
CA ASN A 431 18.79 -26.44 -5.40
C ASN A 431 18.37 -25.71 -4.09
N LYS A 432 17.95 -26.47 -3.07
CA LYS A 432 17.32 -25.92 -1.85
C LYS A 432 18.33 -25.79 -0.72
N ARG A 433 18.49 -24.57 -0.20
CA ARG A 433 19.20 -24.30 1.07
C ARG A 433 18.16 -23.95 2.13
N VAL A 434 18.00 -24.79 3.12
CA VAL A 434 17.10 -24.55 4.26
C VAL A 434 17.86 -23.86 5.36
N VAL A 435 17.31 -22.78 5.92
CA VAL A 435 17.90 -22.02 7.03
C VAL A 435 16.80 -21.60 8.00
N THR A 436 17.16 -21.42 9.28
CA THR A 436 16.25 -20.84 10.27
C THR A 436 15.92 -19.40 9.88
N MET A 437 14.67 -19.02 10.05
CA MET A 437 14.19 -17.67 9.73
C MET A 437 14.89 -16.64 10.61
N PRO A 438 15.60 -15.66 10.03
CA PRO A 438 16.24 -14.62 10.81
C PRO A 438 15.21 -13.58 11.27
N SER A 439 15.48 -12.91 12.40
CA SER A 439 14.68 -11.79 12.92
C SER A 439 14.93 -10.51 12.11
N ASN A 440 14.54 -10.51 10.83
CA ASN A 440 14.80 -9.44 9.86
C ASN A 440 13.51 -8.78 9.32
N GLY A 441 12.42 -8.87 10.09
CA GLY A 441 11.12 -8.30 9.72
C GLY A 441 10.22 -9.23 8.91
N ASP A 442 10.68 -10.41 8.50
CA ASP A 442 9.80 -11.45 7.96
C ASP A 442 8.98 -12.08 9.08
N VAL A 443 7.75 -12.48 8.76
CA VAL A 443 6.84 -13.17 9.67
C VAL A 443 6.68 -14.64 9.25
N PRO A 444 6.49 -15.58 10.18
CA PRO A 444 6.38 -17.01 9.84
C PRO A 444 5.08 -17.35 9.09
N PHE A 445 4.02 -16.59 9.33
CA PHE A 445 2.67 -16.93 8.88
C PHE A 445 1.89 -15.70 8.45
N THR A 446 1.04 -15.85 7.41
CA THR A 446 0.01 -14.86 7.04
C THR A 446 -1.26 -15.59 6.61
N HIS A 447 -2.41 -15.10 7.06
CA HIS A 447 -3.74 -15.64 6.74
C HIS A 447 -4.77 -14.52 6.83
N ALA A 448 -5.48 -14.23 5.76
CA ALA A 448 -6.48 -13.17 5.68
C ALA A 448 -7.86 -13.66 6.15
N ASN A 449 -8.53 -12.83 6.94
CA ASN A 449 -9.98 -12.78 6.98
C ASN A 449 -10.43 -11.69 5.99
N VAL A 450 -11.29 -12.01 5.04
CA VAL A 450 -11.77 -11.09 4.00
C VAL A 450 -13.28 -10.81 4.11
N SER A 451 -13.89 -11.12 5.24
CA SER A 451 -15.35 -11.02 5.44
C SER A 451 -15.87 -9.60 5.24
N HIS A 452 -15.14 -8.57 5.66
CA HIS A 452 -15.52 -7.18 5.43
C HIS A 452 -15.53 -6.84 3.93
N ALA A 453 -14.49 -7.16 3.20
CA ALA A 453 -14.43 -6.95 1.76
C ALA A 453 -15.49 -7.76 0.99
N ALA A 454 -15.78 -8.98 1.45
CA ALA A 454 -16.84 -9.83 0.87
C ALA A 454 -18.23 -9.23 1.08
N ARG A 455 -18.51 -8.70 2.28
CA ARG A 455 -19.78 -8.06 2.63
C ARG A 455 -20.00 -6.76 1.87
N ASP A 456 -18.97 -5.89 1.81
CA ASP A 456 -19.15 -4.49 1.40
C ASP A 456 -19.03 -4.31 -0.12
N PHE A 457 -18.25 -5.13 -0.81
CA PHE A 457 -18.10 -5.06 -2.27
C PHE A 457 -17.94 -6.42 -2.96
N GLY A 458 -18.35 -7.51 -2.31
CA GLY A 458 -18.42 -8.83 -2.94
C GLY A 458 -17.06 -9.47 -3.25
N TYR A 459 -15.99 -9.08 -2.56
CA TYR A 459 -14.65 -9.64 -2.80
C TYR A 459 -14.62 -11.14 -2.46
N ARG A 460 -14.35 -11.96 -3.48
CA ARG A 460 -14.21 -13.41 -3.37
C ARG A 460 -13.01 -13.87 -4.18
N PRO A 461 -11.87 -14.11 -3.52
CA PRO A 461 -10.70 -14.69 -4.20
C PRO A 461 -11.03 -16.11 -4.62
N ALA A 462 -10.74 -16.45 -5.88
CA ALA A 462 -11.14 -17.73 -6.46
C ALA A 462 -10.02 -18.47 -7.17
N THR A 463 -8.82 -17.89 -7.29
CA THR A 463 -7.75 -18.48 -8.09
C THR A 463 -6.88 -19.41 -7.25
N PRO A 464 -6.91 -20.75 -7.50
CA PRO A 464 -6.01 -21.69 -6.84
C PRO A 464 -4.54 -21.38 -7.15
N LEU A 465 -3.65 -21.65 -6.17
CA LEU A 465 -2.21 -21.37 -6.31
C LEU A 465 -1.58 -22.08 -7.55
N ASP A 466 -1.94 -23.34 -7.80
CA ASP A 466 -1.45 -24.11 -8.96
C ASP A 466 -1.82 -23.43 -10.29
N ALA A 467 -3.06 -22.95 -10.41
CA ALA A 467 -3.55 -22.27 -11.62
C ALA A 467 -2.86 -20.93 -11.82
N GLY A 468 -2.73 -20.13 -10.77
CA GLY A 468 -2.07 -18.84 -10.85
C GLY A 468 -0.57 -18.95 -11.14
N LEU A 469 0.14 -19.91 -10.53
CA LEU A 469 1.55 -20.15 -10.81
C LEU A 469 1.78 -20.69 -12.23
N ARG A 470 0.87 -21.48 -12.78
CA ARG A 470 0.93 -21.90 -14.19
C ARG A 470 0.89 -20.67 -15.11
N ARG A 471 -0.06 -19.76 -14.90
CA ARG A 471 -0.17 -18.53 -15.70
C ARG A 471 1.08 -17.64 -15.55
N PHE A 472 1.65 -17.59 -14.34
CA PHE A 472 2.91 -16.89 -14.10
C PHE A 472 4.07 -17.52 -14.88
N VAL A 473 4.23 -18.86 -14.83
CA VAL A 473 5.33 -19.57 -15.52
C VAL A 473 5.17 -19.46 -17.04
N ASP A 474 3.95 -19.57 -17.57
CA ASP A 474 3.69 -19.41 -19.01
C ASP A 474 4.12 -18.01 -19.49
N TRP A 475 3.75 -16.97 -18.73
CA TRP A 475 4.21 -15.61 -19.00
C TRP A 475 5.72 -15.48 -18.85
N PHE A 476 6.30 -16.01 -17.78
CA PHE A 476 7.72 -15.90 -17.45
C PHE A 476 8.60 -16.53 -18.56
N VAL A 477 8.25 -17.73 -19.00
CA VAL A 477 8.94 -18.44 -20.08
C VAL A 477 8.84 -17.66 -21.40
N HIS A 478 7.65 -17.16 -21.73
CA HIS A 478 7.44 -16.38 -22.95
C HIS A 478 8.18 -15.03 -22.93
N TYR A 479 8.03 -14.26 -21.84
CA TYR A 479 8.62 -12.93 -21.72
C TYR A 479 10.15 -12.96 -21.79
N TYR A 480 10.78 -13.91 -21.09
CA TYR A 480 12.23 -14.08 -21.08
C TYR A 480 12.76 -14.97 -22.20
N LYS A 481 11.91 -15.42 -23.15
CA LYS A 481 12.24 -16.28 -24.29
C LYS A 481 13.03 -17.50 -23.83
N LEU A 482 12.55 -18.21 -22.84
CA LEU A 482 13.21 -19.37 -22.26
C LEU A 482 12.87 -20.65 -23.04
N ASP A 483 13.88 -21.49 -23.23
CA ASP A 483 13.73 -22.81 -23.84
C ASP A 483 13.49 -23.85 -22.73
N THR A 484 12.25 -24.30 -22.59
CA THR A 484 11.86 -25.25 -21.53
C THR A 484 12.54 -26.60 -21.66
N ALA A 485 12.85 -27.06 -22.88
CA ALA A 485 13.58 -28.30 -23.11
C ALA A 485 15.04 -28.20 -22.61
N LYS A 486 15.67 -27.04 -22.75
CA LYS A 486 17.01 -26.79 -22.21
C LYS A 486 17.01 -26.62 -20.69
N ILE A 487 15.95 -26.04 -20.13
CA ILE A 487 15.76 -25.93 -18.67
C ILE A 487 15.70 -27.34 -18.07
N ALA A 488 14.85 -28.20 -18.59
CA ALA A 488 14.66 -29.57 -18.12
C ALA A 488 15.95 -30.42 -18.21
N LYS A 489 16.77 -30.19 -19.25
CA LYS A 489 18.08 -30.86 -19.43
C LYS A 489 19.20 -30.32 -18.54
N GLY A 490 18.92 -29.38 -17.65
CA GLY A 490 19.89 -28.87 -16.68
C GLY A 490 21.02 -28.01 -17.26
N LYS A 491 20.97 -27.63 -18.54
CA LYS A 491 21.98 -26.75 -19.14
C LYS A 491 21.89 -25.35 -18.53
N ARG A 492 22.98 -24.88 -17.90
CA ARG A 492 23.09 -23.51 -17.36
C ARG A 492 22.96 -22.49 -18.48
N LYS A 493 22.00 -21.58 -18.37
CA LYS A 493 21.96 -20.35 -19.16
C LYS A 493 22.18 -19.19 -18.21
N SER A 494 23.27 -18.44 -18.42
CA SER A 494 23.42 -17.13 -17.77
C SER A 494 22.22 -16.28 -18.19
N MET A 495 21.35 -15.94 -17.25
CA MET A 495 20.33 -14.93 -17.46
C MET A 495 20.96 -13.56 -17.23
N ALA A 496 21.71 -13.07 -18.20
CA ALA A 496 21.82 -11.63 -18.33
C ALA A 496 20.41 -11.11 -18.53
N MET A 497 19.89 -10.31 -17.60
CA MET A 497 18.61 -9.62 -17.75
C MET A 497 18.75 -8.47 -18.76
N SER A 498 19.17 -8.81 -19.97
CA SER A 498 19.04 -7.93 -21.11
C SER A 498 17.57 -7.96 -21.50
N ALA A 499 16.87 -6.88 -21.17
CA ALA A 499 15.58 -6.60 -21.73
C ALA A 499 15.69 -6.75 -23.25
N ALA A 500 14.83 -7.57 -23.84
CA ALA A 500 14.64 -7.50 -25.27
C ALA A 500 14.15 -6.09 -25.57
N SER A 501 15.05 -5.31 -26.22
CA SER A 501 14.79 -4.01 -26.83
C SER A 501 13.60 -4.05 -27.77
#